data_9cba54406c39dfc08c144879ecf5846c
#
_entry.id   9cba54406c39dfc08c144879ecf5846c
#
_cell.length_a   1.000
_cell.length_b   1.000
_cell.length_c   1.000
_cell.angle_alpha   90.00
_cell.angle_beta   90.00
_cell.angle_gamma   90.00
#
_symmetry.space_group_name_H-M   'P 1'
#
loop_
_entity.id
_entity.type
_entity.pdbx_description
1 polymer ?
#
loop_
_entity_poly.entity_id
_entity_poly.type
_entity_poly.pdbx_seq_one_letter_code
_entity_poly.pdbx_strand_id
1 'polypeptide(L)'
;MPFLIDLALILGGILVLFGGGELFVAGSTAVALLLGIPQIVIGLTVVSLGTSAPELFVSVLSTIRGDDAIAVSNIVGSNIFNVLVVLGMSALVVPLRVRSRLVRRDVPLLLGVSMATWGMAYAGRLTWQAGVALLTATVMNIVMGDAHRLRTSRRNRR
;
A
#
# COMPACT_ATOMS: atom_id res chain seq x y z
N MET A 1 35.98 -3.94 -8.42
CA MET A 1 35.65 -2.82 -7.49
C MET A 1 34.20 -2.34 -7.59
N PRO A 2 33.50 -2.28 -8.77
CA PRO A 2 32.10 -1.85 -8.83
C PRO A 2 31.15 -2.71 -7.98
N PHE A 3 31.30 -4.03 -8.01
CA PHE A 3 30.44 -4.95 -7.27
C PHE A 3 30.38 -4.69 -5.75
N LEU A 4 31.50 -4.36 -5.11
CA LEU A 4 31.51 -4.04 -3.66
C LEU A 4 30.80 -2.73 -3.36
N ILE A 5 30.90 -1.75 -4.24
CA ILE A 5 30.19 -0.47 -4.12
C ILE A 5 28.68 -0.68 -4.28
N ASP A 6 28.26 -1.45 -5.30
CA ASP A 6 26.86 -1.75 -5.54
C ASP A 6 26.26 -2.55 -4.37
N LEU A 7 27.00 -3.53 -3.84
CA LEU A 7 26.58 -4.29 -2.66
C LEU A 7 26.44 -3.39 -1.42
N ALA A 8 27.41 -2.50 -1.18
CA ALA A 8 27.35 -1.56 -0.07
C ALA A 8 26.19 -0.58 -0.20
N LEU A 9 25.89 -0.11 -1.41
CA LEU A 9 24.74 0.77 -1.68
C LEU A 9 23.40 0.03 -1.46
N ILE A 10 23.30 -1.23 -1.87
CA ILE A 10 22.12 -2.06 -1.64
C ILE A 10 21.91 -2.29 -0.14
N LEU A 11 22.93 -2.73 0.58
CA LEU A 11 22.84 -2.97 2.02
C LEU A 11 22.55 -1.69 2.79
N GLY A 12 23.22 -0.59 2.44
CA GLY A 12 22.97 0.73 3.02
C GLY A 12 21.53 1.21 2.76
N GLY A 13 21.04 1.03 1.54
CA GLY A 13 19.66 1.33 1.16
C GLY A 13 18.63 0.53 1.96
N ILE A 14 18.87 -0.77 2.16
CA ILE A 14 18.01 -1.64 2.98
C ILE A 14 17.98 -1.15 4.44
N LEU A 15 19.13 -0.81 5.03
CA LEU A 15 19.19 -0.30 6.40
C LEU A 15 18.46 1.04 6.56
N VAL A 16 18.63 1.96 5.63
CA VAL A 16 17.93 3.25 5.62
C VAL A 16 16.42 3.05 5.46
N LEU A 17 16.00 2.14 4.59
CA LEU A 17 14.59 1.80 4.39
C LEU A 17 13.97 1.21 5.67
N PHE A 18 14.68 0.29 6.33
CA PHE A 18 14.20 -0.36 7.56
C PHE A 18 14.09 0.67 8.71
N GLY A 19 15.17 1.41 8.96
CA GLY A 19 15.19 2.43 10.02
C GLY A 19 14.21 3.58 9.76
N GLY A 20 14.10 4.03 8.50
CA GLY A 20 13.13 5.04 8.08
C GLY A 20 11.69 4.56 8.23
N GLY A 21 11.42 3.30 7.90
CA GLY A 21 10.11 2.67 8.10
C GLY A 21 9.69 2.62 9.57
N GLU A 22 10.59 2.18 10.46
CA GLU A 22 10.32 2.15 11.90
C GLU A 22 10.06 3.55 12.47
N LEU A 23 10.88 4.54 12.12
CA LEU A 23 10.69 5.93 12.54
C LEU A 23 9.38 6.50 12.02
N PHE A 24 9.01 6.20 10.78
CA PHE A 24 7.77 6.64 10.19
C PHE A 24 6.55 6.05 10.93
N VAL A 25 6.55 4.75 11.19
CA VAL A 25 5.47 4.08 11.93
C VAL A 25 5.36 4.61 13.35
N ALA A 26 6.47 4.72 14.06
CA ALA A 26 6.51 5.24 15.43
C ALA A 26 6.04 6.70 15.49
N GLY A 27 6.55 7.56 14.61
CA GLY A 27 6.18 8.97 14.54
C GLY A 27 4.71 9.17 14.16
N SER A 28 4.23 8.46 13.16
CA SER A 28 2.82 8.51 12.75
C SER A 28 1.87 8.06 13.86
N THR A 29 2.25 7.01 14.59
CA THR A 29 1.48 6.51 15.74
C THR A 29 1.45 7.54 16.88
N ALA A 30 2.58 8.16 17.19
CA ALA A 30 2.67 9.18 18.24
C ALA A 30 1.80 10.40 17.91
N VAL A 31 1.91 10.95 16.70
CA VAL A 31 1.10 12.09 16.25
C VAL A 31 -0.39 11.77 16.33
N ALA A 32 -0.76 10.60 15.95
CA ALA A 32 -2.14 10.19 15.94
C ALA A 32 -2.74 9.97 17.34
N LEU A 33 -1.95 9.46 18.27
CA LEU A 33 -2.35 9.40 19.67
C LEU A 33 -2.59 10.81 20.24
N LEU A 34 -1.73 11.78 19.89
CA LEU A 34 -1.89 13.17 20.29
C LEU A 34 -3.17 13.82 19.72
N LEU A 35 -3.54 13.44 18.49
CA LEU A 35 -4.75 13.93 17.82
C LEU A 35 -6.02 13.16 18.23
N GLY A 36 -5.93 12.16 19.10
CA GLY A 36 -7.05 11.33 19.52
C GLY A 36 -7.61 10.44 18.40
N ILE A 37 -6.83 10.21 17.33
CA ILE A 37 -7.22 9.35 16.20
C ILE A 37 -7.02 7.88 16.60
N PRO A 38 -8.02 6.99 16.40
CA PRO A 38 -7.86 5.59 16.71
C PRO A 38 -6.70 4.96 15.95
N GLN A 39 -5.83 4.21 16.61
CA GLN A 39 -4.65 3.55 16.02
C GLN A 39 -4.97 2.72 14.77
N ILE A 40 -6.17 2.12 14.72
CA ILE A 40 -6.59 1.33 13.57
C ILE A 40 -6.77 2.17 12.29
N VAL A 41 -7.17 3.44 12.43
CA VAL A 41 -7.30 4.36 11.29
C VAL A 41 -5.93 4.73 10.76
N ILE A 42 -4.97 4.96 11.66
CA ILE A 42 -3.60 5.32 11.30
C ILE A 42 -2.90 4.18 10.58
N GLY A 43 -2.99 2.96 11.12
CA GLY A 43 -2.41 1.78 10.49
C GLY A 43 -2.95 1.52 9.09
N LEU A 44 -4.23 1.81 8.87
CA LEU A 44 -4.89 1.61 7.57
C LEU A 44 -4.67 2.75 6.56
N THR A 45 -4.26 3.92 7.01
CA THR A 45 -4.05 5.10 6.15
C THR A 45 -2.59 5.51 6.10
N VAL A 46 -2.10 6.12 7.16
CA VAL A 46 -0.75 6.72 7.20
C VAL A 46 0.34 5.67 7.06
N VAL A 47 0.24 4.56 7.81
CA VAL A 47 1.24 3.48 7.74
C VAL A 47 1.20 2.80 6.37
N SER A 48 0.00 2.50 5.83
CA SER A 48 -0.11 1.91 4.49
C SER A 48 0.45 2.81 3.40
N LEU A 49 0.18 4.12 3.44
CA LEU A 49 0.75 5.09 2.50
C LEU A 49 2.27 5.16 2.63
N GLY A 50 2.79 5.19 3.85
CA GLY A 50 4.22 5.26 4.08
C GLY A 50 4.98 4.02 3.64
N THR A 51 4.43 2.84 3.88
CA THR A 51 5.04 1.58 3.44
C THR A 51 5.00 1.42 1.92
N SER A 52 4.05 2.03 1.22
CA SER A 52 3.96 2.05 -0.24
C SER A 52 4.66 3.26 -0.90
N ALA A 53 5.24 4.15 -0.11
CA ALA A 53 5.94 5.33 -0.65
C ALA A 53 7.15 4.98 -1.52
N PRO A 54 8.00 3.98 -1.18
CA PRO A 54 9.10 3.56 -2.05
C PRO A 54 8.62 3.09 -3.42
N GLU A 55 7.57 2.27 -3.47
CA GLU A 55 6.99 1.77 -4.72
C GLU A 55 6.42 2.91 -5.57
N LEU A 56 5.74 3.86 -4.92
CA LEU A 56 5.23 5.05 -5.60
C LEU A 56 6.37 5.87 -6.20
N PHE A 57 7.43 6.12 -5.42
CA PHE A 57 8.59 6.89 -5.87
C PHE A 57 9.28 6.22 -7.07
N VAL A 58 9.56 4.92 -6.98
CA VAL A 58 10.19 4.16 -8.06
C VAL A 58 9.33 4.20 -9.32
N SER A 59 8.01 3.94 -9.19
CA SER A 59 7.10 3.91 -10.35
C SER A 59 6.99 5.29 -11.01
N VAL A 60 6.83 6.37 -10.23
CA VAL A 60 6.75 7.74 -10.77
C VAL A 60 8.06 8.13 -11.46
N LEU A 61 9.20 7.86 -10.82
CA LEU A 61 10.51 8.20 -11.38
C LEU A 61 10.79 7.43 -12.67
N SER A 62 10.46 6.15 -12.73
CA SER A 62 10.60 5.30 -13.93
C SER A 62 9.72 5.82 -15.07
N THR A 63 8.46 6.17 -14.78
CA THR A 63 7.55 6.74 -15.80
C THR A 63 8.08 8.09 -16.33
N ILE A 64 8.60 8.98 -15.46
CA ILE A 64 9.20 10.26 -15.89
C ILE A 64 10.42 10.03 -16.79
N ARG A 65 11.16 8.95 -16.57
CA ARG A 65 12.31 8.55 -17.40
C ARG A 65 11.95 7.83 -18.69
N GLY A 66 10.66 7.53 -18.90
CA GLY A 66 10.17 6.78 -20.05
C GLY A 66 10.30 5.26 -19.91
N ASP A 67 10.59 4.75 -18.72
CA ASP A 67 10.73 3.32 -18.42
C ASP A 67 9.43 2.74 -17.84
N ASP A 68 8.35 2.80 -18.63
CA ASP A 68 7.03 2.33 -18.22
C ASP A 68 7.01 0.85 -17.80
N ALA A 69 7.87 0.04 -18.42
CA ALA A 69 8.01 -1.38 -18.08
C ALA A 69 8.47 -1.58 -16.62
N ILE A 70 9.41 -0.76 -16.15
CA ILE A 70 9.89 -0.80 -14.76
C ILE A 70 8.78 -0.35 -13.82
N ALA A 71 8.04 0.73 -14.17
CA ALA A 71 6.94 1.23 -13.36
C ALA A 71 5.84 0.16 -13.15
N VAL A 72 5.40 -0.47 -14.25
CA VAL A 72 4.37 -1.53 -14.19
C VAL A 72 4.88 -2.76 -13.44
N SER A 73 6.12 -3.20 -13.72
CA SER A 73 6.71 -4.36 -13.06
C SER A 73 6.88 -4.16 -11.55
N ASN A 74 7.24 -2.95 -11.11
CA ASN A 74 7.35 -2.59 -9.70
C ASN A 74 5.99 -2.70 -8.99
N ILE A 75 4.92 -2.17 -9.58
CA ILE A 75 3.57 -2.23 -9.00
C ILE A 75 3.06 -3.69 -8.93
N VAL A 76 3.19 -4.44 -10.01
CA VAL A 76 2.73 -5.84 -10.06
C VAL A 76 3.58 -6.71 -9.13
N GLY A 77 4.91 -6.55 -9.18
CA GLY A 77 5.85 -7.30 -8.37
C GLY A 77 5.66 -7.09 -6.87
N SER A 78 5.47 -5.85 -6.43
CA SER A 78 5.20 -5.55 -5.01
C SER A 78 3.88 -6.16 -4.53
N ASN A 79 2.83 -6.13 -5.34
CA ASN A 79 1.56 -6.79 -4.98
C ASN A 79 1.71 -8.31 -4.85
N ILE A 80 2.40 -8.95 -5.79
CA ILE A 80 2.68 -10.39 -5.74
C ILE A 80 3.51 -10.72 -4.50
N PHE A 81 4.57 -9.95 -4.22
CA PHE A 81 5.42 -10.14 -3.06
C PHE A 81 4.63 -10.00 -1.76
N ASN A 82 3.81 -8.95 -1.63
CA ASN A 82 2.98 -8.71 -0.45
C ASN A 82 1.98 -9.84 -0.19
N VAL A 83 1.37 -10.41 -1.23
CA VAL A 83 0.41 -11.50 -1.08
C VAL A 83 1.10 -12.84 -0.82
N LEU A 84 2.11 -13.20 -1.60
CA LEU A 84 2.73 -14.52 -1.50
C LEU A 84 3.75 -14.60 -0.37
N VAL A 85 4.60 -13.58 -0.21
CA VAL A 85 5.68 -13.63 0.78
C VAL A 85 5.22 -13.05 2.11
N VAL A 86 4.80 -11.78 2.14
CA VAL A 86 4.48 -11.11 3.40
C VAL A 86 3.26 -11.75 4.07
N LEU A 87 2.16 -11.89 3.37
CA LEU A 87 0.94 -12.51 3.93
C LEU A 87 1.14 -14.01 4.16
N GLY A 88 1.80 -14.72 3.24
CA GLY A 88 2.08 -16.15 3.37
C GLY A 88 2.96 -16.47 4.57
N MET A 89 4.07 -15.76 4.75
CA MET A 89 4.95 -15.94 5.91
C MET A 89 4.26 -15.53 7.22
N SER A 90 3.49 -14.44 7.21
CA SER A 90 2.72 -14.04 8.38
C SER A 90 1.73 -15.12 8.82
N ALA A 91 1.08 -15.79 7.86
CA ALA A 91 0.14 -16.87 8.14
C ALA A 91 0.83 -18.14 8.67
N LEU A 92 2.09 -18.38 8.29
CA LEU A 92 2.89 -19.50 8.83
C LEU A 92 3.28 -19.27 10.29
N VAL A 93 3.57 -18.01 10.67
CA VAL A 93 4.00 -17.67 12.03
C VAL A 93 2.80 -17.59 12.98
N VAL A 94 1.71 -16.96 12.55
CA VAL A 94 0.49 -16.77 13.37
C VAL A 94 -0.76 -16.98 12.52
N PRO A 95 -1.73 -17.80 12.98
CA PRO A 95 -2.99 -17.95 12.27
C PRO A 95 -3.73 -16.63 12.13
N LEU A 96 -3.95 -16.17 10.91
CA LEU A 96 -4.58 -14.90 10.62
C LEU A 96 -6.10 -14.99 10.73
N ARG A 97 -6.70 -14.20 11.61
CA ARG A 97 -8.16 -14.08 11.72
C ARG A 97 -8.67 -13.03 10.73
N VAL A 98 -9.27 -13.49 9.65
CA VAL A 98 -9.82 -12.62 8.61
C VAL A 98 -11.27 -12.26 8.92
N ARG A 99 -11.57 -10.94 8.97
CA ARG A 99 -12.95 -10.48 9.18
C ARG A 99 -13.79 -10.73 7.93
N SER A 100 -15.01 -11.24 8.07
CA SER A 100 -15.93 -11.53 6.96
C SER A 100 -16.18 -10.31 6.05
N ARG A 101 -16.14 -9.10 6.60
CA ARG A 101 -16.29 -7.86 5.85
C ARG A 101 -15.15 -7.66 4.83
N LEU A 102 -13.91 -7.94 5.22
CA LEU A 102 -12.75 -7.85 4.34
C LEU A 102 -12.97 -8.76 3.11
N VAL A 103 -13.33 -10.01 3.35
CA VAL A 103 -13.54 -11.01 2.28
C VAL A 103 -14.71 -10.64 1.38
N ARG A 104 -15.80 -10.12 1.94
CA ARG A 104 -17.03 -9.85 1.17
C ARG A 104 -17.07 -8.51 0.46
N ARG A 105 -16.28 -7.54 0.89
CA ARG A 105 -16.29 -6.19 0.32
C ARG A 105 -14.94 -5.77 -0.25
N ASP A 106 -13.88 -5.84 0.56
CA ASP A 106 -12.60 -5.24 0.20
C ASP A 106 -11.84 -6.11 -0.82
N VAL A 107 -11.89 -7.45 -0.66
CA VAL A 107 -11.28 -8.39 -1.63
C VAL A 107 -11.92 -8.34 -3.01
N PRO A 108 -13.26 -8.38 -3.17
CA PRO A 108 -13.88 -8.24 -4.49
C PRO A 108 -13.60 -6.89 -5.15
N LEU A 109 -13.54 -5.81 -4.37
CA LEU A 109 -13.18 -4.49 -4.89
C LEU A 109 -11.74 -4.49 -5.41
N LEU A 110 -10.80 -5.03 -4.62
CA LEU A 110 -9.40 -5.14 -5.02
C LEU A 110 -9.25 -5.95 -6.30
N LEU A 111 -9.92 -7.11 -6.39
CA LEU A 111 -9.92 -7.93 -7.61
C LEU A 111 -10.48 -7.16 -8.81
N GLY A 112 -11.60 -6.45 -8.64
CA GLY A 112 -12.21 -5.64 -9.69
C GLY A 112 -11.27 -4.54 -10.21
N VAL A 113 -10.65 -3.79 -9.30
CA VAL A 113 -9.66 -2.76 -9.65
C VAL A 113 -8.44 -3.37 -10.34
N SER A 114 -7.92 -4.50 -9.83
CA SER A 114 -6.76 -5.17 -10.42
C SER A 114 -7.07 -5.68 -11.83
N MET A 115 -8.24 -6.29 -12.04
CA MET A 115 -8.66 -6.76 -13.37
C MET A 115 -8.89 -5.61 -14.34
N ALA A 116 -9.48 -4.49 -13.88
CA ALA A 116 -9.65 -3.30 -14.70
C ALA A 116 -8.30 -2.70 -15.10
N THR A 117 -7.37 -2.57 -14.17
CA THR A 117 -6.01 -2.07 -14.43
C THR A 117 -5.26 -2.99 -15.40
N TRP A 118 -5.35 -4.31 -15.18
CA TRP A 118 -4.75 -5.30 -16.09
C TRP A 118 -5.35 -5.23 -17.50
N GLY A 119 -6.66 -5.13 -17.63
CA GLY A 119 -7.34 -5.00 -18.91
C GLY A 119 -6.96 -3.71 -19.66
N MET A 120 -6.83 -2.59 -18.95
CA MET A 120 -6.36 -1.32 -19.52
C MET A 120 -4.88 -1.42 -19.98
N ALA A 121 -4.04 -2.07 -19.18
CA ALA A 121 -2.63 -2.30 -19.51
C ALA A 121 -2.50 -3.18 -20.77
N TYR A 122 -3.25 -4.28 -20.84
CA TYR A 122 -3.28 -5.18 -21.99
C TYR A 122 -3.76 -4.48 -23.28
N ALA A 123 -4.74 -3.58 -23.16
CA ALA A 123 -5.23 -2.78 -24.28
C ALA A 123 -4.30 -1.60 -24.66
N GLY A 124 -3.16 -1.43 -23.97
CA GLY A 124 -2.24 -0.30 -24.19
C GLY A 124 -2.85 1.07 -23.85
N ARG A 125 -3.86 1.12 -22.99
CA ARG A 125 -4.67 2.31 -22.69
C ARG A 125 -4.54 2.79 -21.24
N LEU A 126 -3.38 2.63 -20.61
CA LEU A 126 -3.08 3.26 -19.34
C LEU A 126 -2.89 4.78 -19.53
N THR A 127 -4.00 5.49 -19.59
CA THR A 127 -4.00 6.94 -19.77
C THR A 127 -3.99 7.65 -18.41
N TRP A 128 -3.56 8.92 -18.40
CA TRP A 128 -3.60 9.76 -17.19
C TRP A 128 -5.02 9.86 -16.61
N GLN A 129 -6.05 9.83 -17.46
CA GLN A 129 -7.46 9.84 -17.05
C GLN A 129 -7.84 8.60 -16.25
N ALA A 130 -7.36 7.42 -16.69
CA ALA A 130 -7.53 6.17 -15.95
C ALA A 130 -6.83 6.24 -14.59
N GLY A 131 -5.63 6.82 -14.52
CA GLY A 131 -4.91 7.06 -13.28
C GLY A 131 -5.70 7.95 -12.31
N VAL A 132 -6.24 9.06 -12.77
CA VAL A 132 -7.08 9.96 -11.95
C VAL A 132 -8.33 9.25 -11.46
N ALA A 133 -8.99 8.46 -12.31
CA ALA A 133 -10.19 7.71 -11.93
C ALA A 133 -9.87 6.66 -10.84
N LEU A 134 -8.77 5.93 -10.97
CA LEU A 134 -8.32 4.95 -9.97
C LEU A 134 -7.94 5.62 -8.64
N LEU A 135 -7.23 6.75 -8.66
CA LEU A 135 -6.90 7.52 -7.46
C LEU A 135 -8.16 8.03 -6.77
N THR A 136 -9.11 8.60 -7.53
CA THR A 136 -10.37 9.10 -6.99
C THR A 136 -11.18 7.97 -6.35
N ALA A 137 -11.28 6.82 -7.01
CA ALA A 137 -11.96 5.63 -6.48
C ALA A 137 -11.29 5.13 -5.18
N THR A 138 -9.96 5.15 -5.11
CA THR A 138 -9.20 4.74 -3.91
C THR A 138 -9.47 5.69 -2.75
N VAL A 139 -9.34 7.01 -2.96
CA VAL A 139 -9.60 8.02 -1.94
C VAL A 139 -11.04 7.92 -1.45
N MET A 140 -12.00 7.79 -2.36
CA MET A 140 -13.42 7.65 -2.01
C MET A 140 -13.70 6.40 -1.18
N ASN A 141 -13.04 5.27 -1.50
CA ASN A 141 -13.15 4.04 -0.73
C ASN A 141 -12.60 4.20 0.70
N ILE A 142 -11.44 4.84 0.85
CA ILE A 142 -10.82 5.10 2.16
C ILE A 142 -11.76 5.98 2.99
N VAL A 143 -12.21 7.11 2.46
CA VAL A 143 -13.09 8.06 3.16
C VAL A 143 -14.42 7.41 3.57
N MET A 144 -15.05 6.66 2.67
CA MET A 144 -16.31 5.95 2.97
C MET A 144 -16.10 4.80 3.97
N GLY A 145 -14.98 4.10 3.89
CA GLY A 145 -14.60 3.02 4.81
C GLY A 145 -14.43 3.55 6.24
N ASP A 146 -13.71 4.65 6.40
CA ASP A 146 -13.42 5.25 7.70
C ASP A 146 -14.63 5.93 8.32
N ALA A 147 -15.46 6.63 7.53
CA ALA A 147 -16.71 7.21 8.01
C ALA A 147 -17.65 6.16 8.61
N HIS A 148 -17.73 4.98 8.00
CA HIS A 148 -18.54 3.88 8.52
C HIS A 148 -17.93 3.27 9.80
N ARG A 149 -16.61 3.18 9.90
CA ARG A 149 -15.92 2.66 11.10
C ARG A 149 -16.12 3.55 12.31
N LEU A 150 -16.04 4.87 12.12
CA LEU A 150 -16.27 5.86 13.17
C LEU A 150 -17.72 5.82 13.67
N ARG A 151 -18.70 5.65 12.79
CA ARG A 151 -20.12 5.51 13.17
C ARG A 151 -20.37 4.25 14.01
N THR A 152 -19.77 3.12 13.65
CA THR A 152 -19.93 1.85 14.36
C THR A 152 -19.26 1.90 15.75
N SER A 153 -18.09 2.54 15.86
CA SER A 153 -17.39 2.73 17.13
C SER A 153 -18.18 3.59 18.10
N ARG A 154 -18.84 4.67 17.64
CA ARG A 154 -19.70 5.52 18.48
C ARG A 154 -20.96 4.80 18.95
N ARG A 155 -21.52 3.89 18.14
CA ARG A 155 -22.72 3.11 18.51
C ARG A 155 -22.44 2.08 19.60
N ASN A 156 -21.24 1.49 19.62
CA ASN A 156 -20.84 0.49 20.64
C ASN A 156 -20.42 1.11 21.98
N ARG A 157 -20.25 2.43 22.06
CA ARG A 157 -19.90 3.14 23.31
C ARG A 157 -21.11 3.72 24.05
N ARG A 158 -22.30 3.61 23.46
CA ARG A 158 -23.60 3.93 24.08
C ARG A 158 -24.32 2.66 24.54
#